data_adfa484df340736224ba22a92d64a9aa
#
_entry.id   adfa484df340736224ba22a92d64a9aa
#
_cell.length_a   1.000
_cell.length_b   1.000
_cell.length_c   1.000
_cell.angle_alpha   90.00
_cell.angle_beta   90.00
_cell.angle_gamma   90.00
#
_symmetry.space_group_name_H-M   'P 1'
#
loop_
_entity.id
_entity.type
_entity.pdbx_description
1 polymer ?
#
loop_
_entity_poly.entity_id
_entity_poly.type
_entity_poly.pdbx_seq_one_letter_code
_entity_poly.pdbx_strand_id
1 'polypeptide(L)'
;LKKERVDMKSFRLKKVVILDFVIHLRTGLRIGGSKETFEIGGIDNPVIKLTSTIYDYYGKDKHLLKDTPYIPGSSLKGKLRSLLEWALGRVEAMKNQNKAGKPCDCGKCDVCIVFGTGSSKTIENLPVNELPGPPRAIFYDIYLTEKSYNNLRENLTEVKVENRIDRITSRAEPRKFERIPAGSEFEGRIVYFVYEDDDFPKRFKSTILTGLSLLEDNYLGGSGSRGYGRVKFKNLKLIEREIDYYLKGKEENIREFEDVKALLSSIQT
;
A
#
# COMPACT_ATOMS: atom_id res chain seq x y z
N LEU A 1 12.53 -47.86 -13.40
CA LEU A 1 11.72 -46.64 -13.36
C LEU A 1 12.45 -45.66 -12.47
N LYS A 2 13.28 -44.75 -13.04
CA LYS A 2 13.82 -43.59 -12.32
C LYS A 2 12.64 -42.68 -11.97
N LYS A 3 12.26 -42.56 -10.70
CA LYS A 3 11.40 -41.48 -10.24
C LYS A 3 12.16 -40.18 -10.52
N GLU A 4 11.70 -39.40 -11.47
CA GLU A 4 12.12 -38.00 -11.63
C GLU A 4 11.81 -37.34 -10.28
N ARG A 5 12.86 -36.88 -9.60
CA ARG A 5 12.69 -35.98 -8.46
C ARG A 5 12.13 -34.69 -9.03
N VAL A 6 10.85 -34.45 -8.81
CA VAL A 6 10.25 -33.13 -9.05
C VAL A 6 10.97 -32.20 -8.07
N ASP A 7 11.81 -31.31 -8.58
CA ASP A 7 12.44 -30.27 -7.78
C ASP A 7 11.34 -29.39 -7.18
N MET A 8 11.10 -29.60 -5.89
CA MET A 8 10.13 -28.81 -5.15
C MET A 8 10.72 -27.44 -4.88
N LYS A 9 9.95 -26.39 -5.17
CA LYS A 9 10.29 -25.01 -4.87
C LYS A 9 10.60 -24.83 -3.38
N SER A 10 11.75 -24.24 -3.07
CA SER A 10 12.15 -23.97 -1.70
C SER A 10 11.49 -22.70 -1.19
N PHE A 11 10.76 -22.81 -0.07
CA PHE A 11 10.22 -21.67 0.69
C PHE A 11 11.07 -21.33 1.91
N ARG A 12 12.36 -21.72 1.90
CA ARG A 12 13.30 -21.33 2.96
C ARG A 12 13.55 -19.82 2.90
N LEU A 13 13.30 -19.14 4.00
CA LEU A 13 13.54 -17.70 4.12
C LEU A 13 15.04 -17.40 3.98
N LYS A 14 15.39 -16.54 3.05
CA LYS A 14 16.76 -16.09 2.78
C LYS A 14 17.06 -14.78 3.46
N LYS A 15 16.18 -13.77 3.24
CA LYS A 15 16.32 -12.46 3.87
C LYS A 15 14.97 -11.74 3.98
N VAL A 16 14.95 -10.72 4.81
CA VAL A 16 13.84 -9.76 4.94
C VAL A 16 14.32 -8.41 4.45
N VAL A 17 13.53 -7.79 3.58
CA VAL A 17 13.77 -6.44 3.08
C VAL A 17 12.69 -5.53 3.64
N ILE A 18 13.08 -4.47 4.32
CA ILE A 18 12.18 -3.48 4.90
C ILE A 18 12.35 -2.19 4.12
N LEU A 19 11.26 -1.64 3.65
CA LEU A 19 11.20 -0.33 3.00
C LEU A 19 10.39 0.62 3.87
N ASP A 20 11.10 1.52 4.56
CA ASP A 20 10.49 2.66 5.25
C ASP A 20 10.42 3.85 4.30
N PHE A 21 9.36 4.65 4.39
CA PHE A 21 9.14 5.80 3.53
C PHE A 21 8.23 6.84 4.18
N VAL A 22 8.27 8.05 3.65
CA VAL A 22 7.32 9.11 3.97
C VAL A 22 6.43 9.37 2.75
N ILE A 23 5.10 9.37 2.97
CA ILE A 23 4.11 9.83 1.98
C ILE A 23 3.82 11.31 2.23
N HIS A 24 4.17 12.16 1.29
CA HIS A 24 3.81 13.57 1.27
C HIS A 24 2.55 13.80 0.43
N LEU A 25 1.51 14.38 1.01
CA LEU A 25 0.27 14.72 0.32
C LEU A 25 0.43 15.99 -0.50
N ARG A 26 0.48 15.89 -1.83
CA ARG A 26 0.47 17.05 -2.73
C ARG A 26 -0.91 17.71 -2.82
N THR A 27 -1.96 16.92 -2.63
CA THR A 27 -3.35 17.40 -2.58
C THR A 27 -4.08 16.67 -1.44
N GLY A 28 -5.19 17.24 -0.97
CA GLY A 28 -5.95 16.66 0.12
C GLY A 28 -6.33 15.20 -0.14
N LEU A 29 -6.19 14.35 0.87
CA LEU A 29 -6.43 12.90 0.79
C LEU A 29 -7.75 12.53 1.46
N ARG A 30 -8.54 11.70 0.76
CA ARG A 30 -9.73 11.08 1.32
C ARG A 30 -9.67 9.57 1.19
N ILE A 31 -9.57 8.89 2.34
CA ILE A 31 -9.84 7.45 2.46
C ILE A 31 -11.06 7.33 3.36
N GLY A 32 -12.17 6.85 2.81
CA GLY A 32 -13.45 6.79 3.53
C GLY A 32 -13.41 5.83 4.70
N GLY A 33 -13.93 6.25 5.85
CA GLY A 33 -14.24 5.40 6.99
C GLY A 33 -15.54 4.61 6.78
N SER A 34 -15.84 3.68 7.69
CA SER A 34 -17.13 2.98 7.70
C SER A 34 -18.27 3.92 8.07
N LYS A 35 -19.47 3.62 7.55
CA LYS A 35 -20.67 4.44 7.82
C LYS A 35 -21.25 4.26 9.24
N GLU A 36 -20.66 3.42 10.07
CA GLU A 36 -21.16 3.05 11.38
C GLU A 36 -21.03 4.13 12.46
N THR A 37 -20.35 5.24 12.16
CA THR A 37 -20.16 6.38 13.07
C THR A 37 -20.95 7.63 12.64
N PHE A 38 -22.15 7.47 12.08
CA PHE A 38 -22.99 8.63 11.78
C PHE A 38 -23.59 9.22 13.07
N GLU A 39 -23.01 10.29 13.57
CA GLU A 39 -23.72 11.22 14.43
C GLU A 39 -24.74 12.02 13.63
N ILE A 40 -25.95 12.18 14.15
CA ILE A 40 -27.00 13.01 13.53
C ILE A 40 -26.46 14.44 13.38
N GLY A 41 -26.28 14.90 12.13
CA GLY A 41 -25.68 16.21 11.81
C GLY A 41 -24.19 16.16 11.46
N GLY A 42 -23.58 14.98 11.41
CA GLY A 42 -22.17 14.78 11.01
C GLY A 42 -21.90 14.99 9.51
N ILE A 43 -20.64 14.85 9.13
CA ILE A 43 -20.18 14.96 7.72
C ILE A 43 -20.61 13.70 6.98
N ASP A 44 -21.27 13.84 5.83
CA ASP A 44 -21.80 12.72 5.02
C ASP A 44 -20.73 11.70 4.56
N ASN A 45 -19.46 12.11 4.54
CA ASN A 45 -18.36 11.31 4.01
C ASN A 45 -17.08 11.50 4.85
N PRO A 46 -16.98 10.91 6.04
CA PRO A 46 -15.81 11.04 6.90
C PRO A 46 -14.59 10.29 6.35
N VAL A 47 -13.39 10.73 6.75
CA VAL A 47 -12.15 9.96 6.56
C VAL A 47 -12.00 8.91 7.64
N ILE A 48 -11.23 7.86 7.37
CA ILE A 48 -10.88 6.86 8.36
C ILE A 48 -9.95 7.45 9.43
N LYS A 49 -10.25 7.15 10.70
CA LYS A 49 -9.53 7.66 11.87
C LYS A 49 -9.26 6.52 12.86
N LEU A 50 -8.28 6.73 13.72
CA LEU A 50 -7.99 5.82 14.82
C LEU A 50 -9.17 5.75 15.78
N THR A 51 -9.52 4.54 16.19
CA THR A 51 -10.58 4.28 17.18
C THR A 51 -10.07 4.36 18.62
N SER A 52 -8.73 4.29 18.80
CA SER A 52 -8.07 4.38 20.11
C SER A 52 -6.74 5.12 20.00
N THR A 53 -6.24 5.62 21.13
CA THR A 53 -4.91 6.23 21.21
C THR A 53 -3.83 5.16 21.11
N ILE A 54 -2.78 5.44 20.33
CA ILE A 54 -1.55 4.63 20.30
C ILE A 54 -0.54 5.33 21.20
N TYR A 55 -0.26 4.71 22.35
CA TYR A 55 0.65 5.26 23.37
C TYR A 55 2.11 5.12 22.90
N ASP A 56 2.92 6.10 23.27
CA ASP A 56 4.36 6.15 23.00
C ASP A 56 4.77 5.94 21.52
N TYR A 57 3.86 6.26 20.60
CA TYR A 57 4.11 6.05 19.15
C TYR A 57 5.33 6.82 18.65
N TYR A 58 5.48 8.09 19.06
CA TYR A 58 6.63 8.93 18.71
C TYR A 58 7.74 8.90 19.78
N GLY A 59 7.70 7.97 20.72
CA GLY A 59 8.61 7.86 21.85
C GLY A 59 7.91 8.10 23.18
N LYS A 60 8.65 8.03 24.29
CA LYS A 60 8.11 8.12 25.64
C LYS A 60 7.26 9.37 25.84
N ASP A 61 6.05 9.18 26.36
CA ASP A 61 5.05 10.23 26.63
C ASP A 61 4.54 11.00 25.39
N LYS A 62 4.82 10.50 24.16
CA LYS A 62 4.35 11.10 22.90
C LYS A 62 3.36 10.17 22.20
N HIS A 63 2.10 10.50 22.28
CA HIS A 63 1.00 9.65 21.82
C HIS A 63 0.43 10.09 20.48
N LEU A 64 -0.08 9.14 19.72
CA LEU A 64 -0.93 9.37 18.56
C LEU A 64 -2.39 9.19 19.02
N LEU A 65 -3.12 10.30 19.17
CA LEU A 65 -4.43 10.29 19.81
C LEU A 65 -5.52 9.63 18.96
N LYS A 66 -6.54 9.10 19.65
CA LYS A 66 -7.81 8.74 19.04
C LYS A 66 -8.29 9.85 18.09
N ASP A 67 -9.05 9.48 17.06
CA ASP A 67 -9.59 10.35 16.00
C ASP A 67 -8.54 10.97 15.06
N THR A 68 -7.27 10.59 15.20
CA THR A 68 -6.23 10.94 14.22
C THR A 68 -6.44 10.15 12.92
N PRO A 69 -6.47 10.83 11.74
CA PRO A 69 -6.59 10.16 10.46
C PRO A 69 -5.31 9.36 10.15
N TYR A 70 -5.48 8.22 9.50
CA TYR A 70 -4.37 7.37 9.07
C TYR A 70 -4.63 6.78 7.68
N ILE A 71 -3.61 6.19 7.08
CA ILE A 71 -3.72 5.48 5.79
C ILE A 71 -3.63 3.98 6.08
N PRO A 72 -4.71 3.20 5.92
CA PRO A 72 -4.64 1.76 6.08
C PRO A 72 -3.64 1.12 5.12
N GLY A 73 -2.82 0.21 5.61
CA GLY A 73 -1.92 -0.58 4.76
C GLY A 73 -2.65 -1.32 3.65
N SER A 74 -3.87 -1.76 3.91
CA SER A 74 -4.75 -2.37 2.90
C SER A 74 -5.10 -1.42 1.74
N SER A 75 -5.25 -0.12 2.02
CA SER A 75 -5.53 0.89 0.99
C SER A 75 -4.33 1.08 0.06
N LEU A 76 -3.12 1.19 0.62
CA LEU A 76 -1.90 1.24 -0.19
C LEU A 76 -1.70 -0.05 -0.98
N LYS A 77 -1.77 -1.21 -0.31
CA LYS A 77 -1.65 -2.54 -0.94
C LYS A 77 -2.62 -2.71 -2.10
N GLY A 78 -3.89 -2.43 -1.88
CA GLY A 78 -4.94 -2.59 -2.89
C GLY A 78 -4.74 -1.68 -4.09
N LYS A 79 -4.33 -0.42 -3.84
CA LYS A 79 -4.06 0.54 -4.91
C LYS A 79 -2.84 0.15 -5.75
N LEU A 80 -1.72 -0.22 -5.14
CA LEU A 80 -0.54 -0.69 -5.86
C LEU A 80 -0.85 -1.93 -6.69
N ARG A 81 -1.54 -2.90 -6.10
CA ARG A 81 -1.97 -4.11 -6.80
C ARG A 81 -2.81 -3.79 -8.03
N SER A 82 -3.82 -2.96 -7.88
CA SER A 82 -4.70 -2.57 -9.00
C SER A 82 -3.94 -1.88 -10.13
N LEU A 83 -3.03 -0.93 -9.81
CA LEU A 83 -2.20 -0.27 -10.82
C LEU A 83 -1.30 -1.24 -11.58
N LEU A 84 -0.70 -2.19 -10.88
CA LEU A 84 0.14 -3.21 -11.48
C LEU A 84 -0.66 -4.22 -12.32
N GLU A 85 -1.86 -4.59 -11.90
CA GLU A 85 -2.74 -5.46 -12.67
C GLU A 85 -3.12 -4.83 -14.02
N TRP A 86 -3.35 -3.52 -14.06
CA TRP A 86 -3.55 -2.77 -15.31
C TRP A 86 -2.25 -2.71 -16.13
N ALA A 87 -1.15 -2.28 -15.52
CA ALA A 87 0.14 -2.10 -16.22
C ALA A 87 0.68 -3.40 -16.81
N LEU A 88 0.42 -4.54 -16.16
CA LEU A 88 0.92 -5.86 -16.57
C LEU A 88 -0.13 -6.69 -17.33
N GLY A 89 -1.25 -6.09 -17.76
CA GLY A 89 -2.29 -6.77 -18.55
C GLY A 89 -3.04 -7.89 -17.80
N ARG A 90 -3.02 -7.90 -16.45
CA ARG A 90 -3.67 -8.94 -15.65
C ARG A 90 -5.20 -8.82 -15.66
N VAL A 91 -5.72 -7.61 -15.81
CA VAL A 91 -7.17 -7.36 -15.95
C VAL A 91 -7.71 -8.02 -17.22
N GLU A 92 -6.99 -7.95 -18.33
CA GLU A 92 -7.37 -8.61 -19.58
C GLU A 92 -7.32 -10.14 -19.44
N ALA A 93 -6.30 -10.67 -18.77
CA ALA A 93 -6.21 -12.11 -18.49
C ALA A 93 -7.40 -12.61 -17.66
N MET A 94 -7.89 -11.83 -16.69
CA MET A 94 -9.07 -12.15 -15.88
C MET A 94 -10.37 -12.08 -16.71
N LYS A 95 -10.48 -11.12 -17.64
CA LYS A 95 -11.61 -11.03 -18.57
C LYS A 95 -11.73 -12.29 -19.42
N ASN A 96 -10.62 -12.80 -19.95
CA ASN A 96 -10.58 -14.04 -20.74
C ASN A 96 -10.98 -15.29 -19.94
N GLN A 97 -10.92 -15.23 -18.59
CA GLN A 97 -11.38 -16.29 -17.69
C GLN A 97 -12.81 -16.10 -17.19
N ASN A 98 -13.60 -15.21 -17.80
CA ASN A 98 -14.94 -14.82 -17.36
C ASN A 98 -14.97 -14.24 -15.91
N LYS A 99 -13.87 -13.63 -15.48
CA LYS A 99 -13.72 -13.01 -14.14
C LYS A 99 -13.49 -11.50 -14.26
N ALA A 100 -14.12 -10.85 -15.23
CA ALA A 100 -13.95 -9.41 -15.47
C ALA A 100 -14.15 -8.59 -14.18
N GLY A 101 -13.23 -7.66 -13.92
CA GLY A 101 -13.26 -6.78 -12.75
C GLY A 101 -12.80 -7.39 -11.43
N LYS A 102 -12.48 -8.68 -11.40
CA LYS A 102 -11.90 -9.33 -10.21
C LYS A 102 -10.38 -9.20 -10.21
N PRO A 103 -9.74 -9.12 -9.03
CA PRO A 103 -8.29 -9.22 -8.92
C PRO A 103 -7.74 -10.52 -9.50
N CYS A 104 -6.54 -10.47 -10.05
CA CYS A 104 -5.88 -11.66 -10.58
C CYS A 104 -5.66 -12.72 -9.48
N ASP A 105 -6.08 -13.95 -9.74
CA ASP A 105 -5.95 -15.09 -8.83
C ASP A 105 -5.19 -16.27 -9.46
N CYS A 106 -4.38 -16.02 -10.50
CA CYS A 106 -3.70 -17.08 -11.24
C CYS A 106 -2.62 -17.83 -10.42
N GLY A 107 -2.13 -17.25 -9.33
CA GLY A 107 -1.09 -17.81 -8.47
C GLY A 107 0.33 -17.83 -9.04
N LYS A 108 0.50 -17.55 -10.34
CA LYS A 108 1.78 -17.71 -11.05
C LYS A 108 2.49 -16.40 -11.39
N CYS A 109 1.75 -15.28 -11.48
CA CYS A 109 2.34 -13.98 -11.83
C CYS A 109 2.91 -13.28 -10.61
N ASP A 110 3.84 -12.34 -10.84
CA ASP A 110 4.51 -11.57 -9.77
C ASP A 110 3.51 -10.84 -8.88
N VAL A 111 2.40 -10.32 -9.42
CA VAL A 111 1.36 -9.67 -8.61
C VAL A 111 0.75 -10.65 -7.62
N CYS A 112 0.38 -11.87 -8.06
CA CYS A 112 -0.16 -12.89 -7.18
C CYS A 112 0.86 -13.37 -6.13
N ILE A 113 2.12 -13.54 -6.53
CA ILE A 113 3.20 -13.98 -5.63
C ILE A 113 3.46 -12.92 -4.56
N VAL A 114 3.51 -11.63 -4.94
CA VAL A 114 3.87 -10.55 -4.02
C VAL A 114 2.71 -10.13 -3.13
N PHE A 115 1.53 -9.89 -3.72
CA PHE A 115 0.38 -9.38 -2.99
C PHE A 115 -0.53 -10.47 -2.41
N GLY A 116 -0.30 -11.70 -2.80
CA GLY A 116 -1.13 -12.84 -2.42
C GLY A 116 -2.30 -13.07 -3.37
N THR A 117 -2.90 -14.24 -3.26
CA THR A 117 -4.15 -14.61 -3.94
C THR A 117 -5.20 -14.88 -2.87
N GLY A 118 -6.46 -14.56 -3.15
CA GLY A 118 -7.56 -15.09 -2.34
C GLY A 118 -7.56 -16.63 -2.39
N SER A 119 -8.24 -17.28 -1.44
CA SER A 119 -8.51 -18.71 -1.55
C SER A 119 -9.34 -18.94 -2.82
N SER A 120 -8.70 -19.39 -3.89
CA SER A 120 -9.38 -19.72 -5.11
C SER A 120 -9.17 -21.21 -5.43
N LYS A 121 -10.22 -21.85 -5.94
CA LYS A 121 -10.13 -23.23 -6.47
C LYS A 121 -9.01 -23.38 -7.51
N THR A 122 -8.60 -22.28 -8.15
CA THR A 122 -7.48 -22.23 -9.09
C THR A 122 -6.16 -22.57 -8.41
N ILE A 123 -5.93 -22.06 -7.19
CA ILE A 123 -4.71 -22.33 -6.41
C ILE A 123 -4.71 -23.76 -5.85
N GLU A 124 -5.86 -24.22 -5.35
CA GLU A 124 -6.01 -25.56 -4.78
C GLU A 124 -5.69 -26.67 -5.78
N ASN A 125 -5.91 -26.40 -7.08
CA ASN A 125 -5.67 -27.34 -8.15
C ASN A 125 -4.27 -27.24 -8.79
N LEU A 126 -3.40 -26.34 -8.28
CA LEU A 126 -2.02 -26.23 -8.79
C LEU A 126 -1.16 -27.39 -8.25
N PRO A 127 -0.26 -27.91 -9.06
CA PRO A 127 0.79 -28.81 -8.57
C PRO A 127 1.61 -28.13 -7.47
N VAL A 128 2.12 -28.89 -6.50
CA VAL A 128 2.85 -28.37 -5.34
C VAL A 128 4.03 -27.49 -5.74
N ASN A 129 4.75 -27.85 -6.81
CA ASN A 129 5.88 -27.08 -7.33
C ASN A 129 5.47 -25.77 -8.03
N GLU A 130 4.19 -25.57 -8.33
CA GLU A 130 3.66 -24.35 -8.95
C GLU A 130 2.93 -23.43 -7.94
N LEU A 131 2.77 -23.87 -6.71
CA LEU A 131 2.13 -23.05 -5.69
C LEU A 131 2.89 -21.73 -5.47
N PRO A 132 2.16 -20.59 -5.29
CA PRO A 132 2.79 -19.28 -5.09
C PRO A 132 3.53 -19.18 -3.76
N GLY A 133 3.15 -19.99 -2.78
CA GLY A 133 3.59 -19.88 -1.39
C GLY A 133 2.98 -18.66 -0.69
N PRO A 134 3.55 -18.26 0.47
CA PRO A 134 3.04 -17.11 1.24
C PRO A 134 3.26 -15.80 0.47
N PRO A 135 2.39 -14.78 0.63
CA PRO A 135 2.61 -13.45 0.07
C PRO A 135 3.97 -12.89 0.50
N ARG A 136 4.65 -12.20 -0.43
CA ARG A 136 5.99 -11.65 -0.14
C ARG A 136 5.92 -10.32 0.59
N ALA A 137 4.87 -9.53 0.38
CA ALA A 137 4.78 -8.18 0.92
C ALA A 137 3.73 -8.05 2.01
N ILE A 138 4.13 -7.43 3.14
CA ILE A 138 3.27 -6.98 4.22
C ILE A 138 3.26 -5.46 4.19
N PHE A 139 2.07 -4.86 4.24
CA PHE A 139 1.84 -3.43 4.27
C PHE A 139 1.29 -3.06 5.64
N TYR A 140 2.05 -2.30 6.41
CA TYR A 140 1.58 -1.79 7.69
C TYR A 140 0.70 -0.56 7.53
N ASP A 141 -0.10 -0.25 8.54
CA ASP A 141 -0.82 1.01 8.60
C ASP A 141 0.16 2.17 8.71
N ILE A 142 -0.19 3.30 8.12
CA ILE A 142 0.68 4.41 7.84
C ILE A 142 0.12 5.61 8.60
N TYR A 143 0.92 6.17 9.50
CA TYR A 143 0.49 7.20 10.43
C TYR A 143 1.13 8.54 10.13
N LEU A 144 0.52 9.63 10.62
CA LEU A 144 1.12 10.96 10.53
C LEU A 144 2.52 10.95 11.12
N THR A 145 3.47 11.66 10.48
CA THR A 145 4.76 11.95 11.11
C THR A 145 4.54 12.84 12.33
N GLU A 146 5.41 12.76 13.34
CA GLU A 146 5.33 13.63 14.52
C GLU A 146 5.23 15.11 14.13
N LYS A 147 6.04 15.52 13.15
CA LYS A 147 6.03 16.90 12.63
C LYS A 147 4.65 17.30 12.08
N SER A 148 4.05 16.46 11.23
CA SER A 148 2.73 16.73 10.65
C SER A 148 1.64 16.69 11.69
N TYR A 149 1.68 15.75 12.61
CA TYR A 149 0.74 15.67 13.72
C TYR A 149 0.75 16.93 14.57
N ASN A 150 1.94 17.42 14.94
CA ASN A 150 2.10 18.64 15.75
C ASN A 150 1.67 19.90 14.99
N ASN A 151 1.92 19.98 13.68
CA ASN A 151 1.52 21.12 12.86
C ASN A 151 0.00 21.20 12.63
N LEU A 152 -0.68 20.06 12.58
CA LEU A 152 -2.12 19.99 12.30
C LEU A 152 -2.98 20.03 13.57
N ARG A 153 -2.44 19.80 14.75
CA ARG A 153 -3.05 19.59 16.08
C ARG A 153 -4.57 19.80 16.20
N GLU A 154 -5.07 20.98 15.83
CA GLU A 154 -6.48 21.36 15.95
C GLU A 154 -7.28 21.06 14.67
N ASN A 155 -6.61 20.89 13.52
CA ASN A 155 -7.22 20.73 12.22
C ASN A 155 -6.64 19.54 11.45
N LEU A 156 -6.75 18.34 12.04
CA LEU A 156 -6.29 17.09 11.42
C LEU A 156 -7.01 16.77 10.10
N THR A 157 -8.17 17.37 9.89
CA THR A 157 -8.96 17.25 8.67
C THR A 157 -9.58 18.58 8.28
N GLU A 158 -9.93 18.73 6.99
CA GLU A 158 -10.64 19.88 6.45
C GLU A 158 -11.89 19.43 5.69
N VAL A 159 -12.87 20.32 5.57
CA VAL A 159 -14.10 20.06 4.79
C VAL A 159 -14.02 20.79 3.45
N LYS A 160 -14.06 20.02 2.35
CA LYS A 160 -14.22 20.56 1.01
C LYS A 160 -15.66 20.44 0.56
N VAL A 161 -16.26 21.56 0.12
CA VAL A 161 -17.59 21.58 -0.49
C VAL A 161 -17.47 21.43 -2.00
N GLU A 162 -18.21 20.48 -2.57
CA GLU A 162 -18.32 20.26 -4.02
C GLU A 162 -19.77 20.37 -4.42
N ASN A 163 -20.05 21.04 -5.53
CA ASN A 163 -21.41 21.19 -6.05
C ASN A 163 -21.68 20.21 -7.19
N ARG A 164 -22.80 19.52 -7.13
CA ARG A 164 -23.41 18.88 -8.29
C ARG A 164 -24.44 19.84 -8.86
N ILE A 165 -24.28 20.18 -10.15
CA ILE A 165 -25.21 21.08 -10.84
C ILE A 165 -26.14 20.24 -11.68
N ASP A 166 -27.47 20.38 -11.47
CA ASP A 166 -28.50 19.82 -12.34
C ASP A 166 -28.43 20.48 -13.72
N ARG A 167 -28.39 19.67 -14.77
CA ARG A 167 -28.12 20.14 -16.13
C ARG A 167 -29.32 20.84 -16.77
N ILE A 168 -30.53 20.65 -16.22
CA ILE A 168 -31.76 21.22 -16.75
C ILE A 168 -32.16 22.49 -15.98
N THR A 169 -32.12 22.39 -14.64
CA THR A 169 -32.62 23.45 -13.75
C THR A 169 -31.50 24.39 -13.26
N SER A 170 -30.24 24.05 -13.53
CA SER A 170 -29.05 24.75 -13.01
C SER A 170 -28.98 24.80 -11.47
N ARG A 171 -29.79 24.00 -10.78
CA ARG A 171 -29.78 23.91 -9.33
C ARG A 171 -28.50 23.30 -8.83
N ALA A 172 -27.85 23.93 -7.86
CA ALA A 172 -26.68 23.42 -7.18
C ALA A 172 -27.07 22.54 -5.99
N GLU A 173 -26.47 21.35 -5.89
CA GLU A 173 -26.59 20.44 -4.75
C GLU A 173 -25.21 20.35 -4.06
N PRO A 174 -24.96 21.10 -2.98
CA PRO A 174 -23.69 21.07 -2.27
C PRO A 174 -23.52 19.75 -1.51
N ARG A 175 -22.30 19.19 -1.57
CA ARG A 175 -21.89 17.99 -0.84
C ARG A 175 -20.63 18.29 -0.06
N LYS A 176 -20.59 17.92 1.21
CA LYS A 176 -19.45 18.12 2.10
C LYS A 176 -18.60 16.85 2.14
N PHE A 177 -17.31 16.99 1.87
CA PHE A 177 -16.35 15.92 1.94
C PHE A 177 -15.27 16.25 2.96
N GLU A 178 -15.08 15.38 3.94
CA GLU A 178 -13.92 15.45 4.82
C GLU A 178 -12.69 14.90 4.08
N ARG A 179 -11.53 15.54 4.27
CA ARG A 179 -10.25 15.10 3.76
C ARG A 179 -9.09 15.56 4.64
N ILE A 180 -7.98 14.85 4.56
CA ILE A 180 -6.74 15.24 5.20
C ILE A 180 -6.12 16.37 4.38
N PRO A 181 -5.62 17.46 5.00
CA PRO A 181 -5.07 18.61 4.27
C PRO A 181 -3.86 18.25 3.41
N ALA A 182 -3.69 18.99 2.31
CA ALA A 182 -2.45 18.94 1.53
C ALA A 182 -1.25 19.38 2.38
N GLY A 183 -0.06 18.88 2.07
CA GLY A 183 1.16 19.14 2.84
C GLY A 183 1.38 18.21 4.03
N SER A 184 0.38 17.43 4.43
CA SER A 184 0.55 16.42 5.47
C SER A 184 1.52 15.32 5.03
N GLU A 185 2.29 14.81 6.00
CA GLU A 185 3.25 13.73 5.80
C GLU A 185 2.93 12.55 6.72
N PHE A 186 3.03 11.36 6.14
CA PHE A 186 2.76 10.09 6.81
C PHE A 186 3.97 9.18 6.68
N GLU A 187 4.33 8.50 7.76
CA GLU A 187 5.40 7.49 7.76
C GLU A 187 4.81 6.09 7.63
N GLY A 188 5.41 5.29 6.78
CA GLY A 188 4.93 3.95 6.48
C GLY A 188 6.05 2.95 6.27
N ARG A 189 5.68 1.67 6.31
CA ARG A 189 6.59 0.54 6.17
C ARG A 189 5.97 -0.55 5.30
N ILE A 190 6.78 -1.08 4.39
CA ILE A 190 6.51 -2.33 3.67
C ILE A 190 7.60 -3.31 4.04
N VAL A 191 7.24 -4.53 4.42
CA VAL A 191 8.17 -5.64 4.67
C VAL A 191 8.04 -6.65 3.55
N TYR A 192 9.16 -7.04 2.96
CA TYR A 192 9.21 -7.99 1.86
C TYR A 192 10.07 -9.19 2.23
N PHE A 193 9.49 -10.38 2.18
CA PHE A 193 10.15 -11.64 2.46
C PHE A 193 10.74 -12.24 1.18
N VAL A 194 12.03 -12.55 1.19
CA VAL A 194 12.73 -13.17 0.07
C VAL A 194 13.03 -14.62 0.43
N TYR A 195 12.47 -15.53 -0.32
CA TYR A 195 12.75 -16.96 -0.19
C TYR A 195 13.85 -17.39 -1.17
N GLU A 196 14.39 -18.60 -0.99
CA GLU A 196 15.61 -19.06 -1.66
C GLU A 196 15.48 -19.05 -3.20
N ASP A 197 14.31 -19.44 -3.71
CA ASP A 197 14.02 -19.49 -5.16
C ASP A 197 13.32 -18.24 -5.71
N ASP A 198 13.26 -17.16 -4.91
CA ASP A 198 12.66 -15.91 -5.37
C ASP A 198 13.60 -15.14 -6.31
N ASP A 199 13.03 -14.63 -7.41
CA ASP A 199 13.71 -13.73 -8.34
C ASP A 199 13.80 -12.31 -7.74
N PHE A 200 14.59 -12.18 -6.69
CA PHE A 200 14.94 -10.91 -6.06
C PHE A 200 16.33 -10.46 -6.57
N PRO A 201 16.56 -9.17 -6.91
CA PRO A 201 15.71 -7.99 -6.68
C PRO A 201 14.71 -7.66 -7.79
N LYS A 202 14.70 -8.37 -8.90
CA LYS A 202 13.88 -8.08 -10.08
C LYS A 202 12.38 -8.01 -9.76
N ARG A 203 11.84 -9.01 -9.03
CA ARG A 203 10.43 -9.03 -8.65
C ARG A 203 10.05 -7.87 -7.71
N PHE A 204 10.92 -7.52 -6.76
CA PHE A 204 10.72 -6.36 -5.88
C PHE A 204 10.64 -5.06 -6.70
N LYS A 205 11.56 -4.88 -7.67
CA LYS A 205 11.59 -3.74 -8.58
C LYS A 205 10.32 -3.67 -9.44
N SER A 206 9.96 -4.77 -10.13
CA SER A 206 8.82 -4.82 -11.06
C SER A 206 7.46 -4.72 -10.37
N THR A 207 7.38 -4.94 -9.06
CA THR A 207 6.13 -4.86 -8.30
C THR A 207 6.11 -3.68 -7.32
N ILE A 208 6.85 -3.75 -6.21
CA ILE A 208 6.77 -2.73 -5.17
C ILE A 208 7.20 -1.37 -5.71
N LEU A 209 8.41 -1.24 -6.26
CA LEU A 209 8.92 0.06 -6.67
C LEU A 209 8.18 0.62 -7.89
N THR A 210 7.87 -0.22 -8.86
CA THR A 210 7.04 0.18 -10.02
C THR A 210 5.65 0.62 -9.57
N GLY A 211 5.04 -0.11 -8.62
CA GLY A 211 3.74 0.27 -8.06
C GLY A 211 3.76 1.62 -7.36
N LEU A 212 4.80 1.91 -6.55
CA LEU A 212 4.97 3.20 -5.90
C LEU A 212 5.14 4.33 -6.93
N SER A 213 5.95 4.11 -7.99
CA SER A 213 6.13 5.07 -9.06
C SER A 213 4.84 5.36 -9.83
N LEU A 214 4.08 4.32 -10.20
CA LEU A 214 2.77 4.48 -10.83
C LEU A 214 1.77 5.22 -9.96
N LEU A 215 1.85 5.06 -8.63
CA LEU A 215 0.97 5.75 -7.70
C LEU A 215 1.26 7.25 -7.64
N GLU A 216 2.51 7.69 -7.78
CA GLU A 216 2.86 9.11 -7.83
C GLU A 216 2.22 9.85 -9.02
N ASP A 217 2.03 9.16 -10.16
CA ASP A 217 1.33 9.68 -11.34
C ASP A 217 -0.19 9.43 -11.31
N ASN A 218 -0.66 8.75 -10.26
CA ASN A 218 -2.08 8.46 -10.05
C ASN A 218 -2.59 9.17 -8.78
N TYR A 219 -3.44 8.52 -8.02
CA TYR A 219 -3.97 9.01 -6.75
C TYR A 219 -4.17 7.88 -5.75
N LEU A 220 -4.10 8.20 -4.46
CA LEU A 220 -4.46 7.33 -3.35
C LEU A 220 -5.86 7.71 -2.83
N GLY A 221 -6.63 6.72 -2.36
CA GLY A 221 -7.96 6.94 -1.80
C GLY A 221 -9.02 7.24 -2.87
N GLY A 222 -10.04 7.99 -2.48
CA GLY A 222 -11.20 8.31 -3.32
C GLY A 222 -11.12 9.68 -3.99
N SER A 223 -12.01 9.91 -4.95
CA SER A 223 -12.21 11.20 -5.63
C SER A 223 -10.98 11.72 -6.43
N GLY A 224 -10.09 10.82 -6.87
CA GLY A 224 -8.87 11.19 -7.60
C GLY A 224 -9.10 12.02 -8.86
N SER A 225 -10.13 11.70 -9.66
CA SER A 225 -10.50 12.47 -10.85
C SER A 225 -10.95 13.93 -10.55
N ARG A 226 -11.16 14.24 -9.26
CA ARG A 226 -11.52 15.58 -8.76
C ARG A 226 -10.37 16.26 -8.00
N GLY A 227 -9.13 15.77 -8.22
CA GLY A 227 -7.92 16.36 -7.70
C GLY A 227 -7.56 15.98 -6.25
N TYR A 228 -8.08 14.86 -5.75
CA TYR A 228 -7.69 14.33 -4.45
C TYR A 228 -6.56 13.31 -4.55
N GLY A 229 -5.82 13.14 -3.46
CA GLY A 229 -4.95 12.00 -3.23
C GLY A 229 -3.68 11.94 -4.08
N ARG A 230 -3.19 13.06 -4.65
CA ARG A 230 -1.85 13.09 -5.25
C ARG A 230 -0.80 12.99 -4.15
N VAL A 231 0.10 12.04 -4.29
CA VAL A 231 1.13 11.76 -3.29
C VAL A 231 2.54 11.80 -3.90
N LYS A 232 3.54 11.96 -3.06
CA LYS A 232 4.96 11.79 -3.39
C LYS A 232 5.61 10.97 -2.28
N PHE A 233 6.38 9.96 -2.63
CA PHE A 233 7.20 9.21 -1.68
C PHE A 233 8.56 9.89 -1.51
N LYS A 234 8.99 10.05 -0.26
CA LYS A 234 10.24 10.71 0.12
C LYS A 234 10.95 9.93 1.23
N ASN A 235 12.22 10.20 1.41
CA ASN A 235 13.03 9.68 2.52
C ASN A 235 12.91 8.15 2.63
N LEU A 236 13.15 7.46 1.51
CA LEU A 236 13.08 6.01 1.48
C LEU A 236 14.32 5.42 2.17
N LYS A 237 14.08 4.49 3.09
CA LYS A 237 15.12 3.72 3.77
C LYS A 237 14.92 2.24 3.48
N LEU A 238 15.87 1.66 2.74
CA LEU A 238 15.88 0.24 2.43
C LEU A 238 16.82 -0.47 3.40
N ILE A 239 16.26 -1.40 4.18
CA ILE A 239 16.98 -2.19 5.18
C ILE A 239 16.93 -3.65 4.74
N GLU A 240 18.08 -4.26 4.56
CA GLU A 240 18.18 -5.69 4.20
C GLU A 240 18.77 -6.47 5.38
N ARG A 241 18.02 -7.47 5.84
CA ARG A 241 18.38 -8.38 6.93
C ARG A 241 18.49 -9.79 6.38
N GLU A 242 19.70 -10.28 6.21
CA GLU A 242 19.92 -11.69 5.88
C GLU A 242 19.45 -12.57 7.03
N ILE A 243 19.16 -13.86 6.77
CA ILE A 243 18.68 -14.76 7.84
C ILE A 243 19.65 -14.83 9.03
N ASP A 244 20.94 -14.66 8.79
CA ASP A 244 21.97 -14.64 9.83
C ASP A 244 21.86 -13.44 10.79
N TYR A 245 21.19 -12.36 10.41
CA TYR A 245 20.85 -11.27 11.32
C TYR A 245 20.01 -11.79 12.50
N TYR A 246 19.03 -12.63 12.21
CA TYR A 246 18.13 -13.19 13.23
C TYR A 246 18.75 -14.38 13.98
N LEU A 247 19.57 -15.19 13.31
CA LEU A 247 20.10 -16.42 13.87
C LEU A 247 21.44 -16.22 14.59
N LYS A 248 22.25 -15.22 14.17
CA LYS A 248 23.63 -15.04 14.62
C LYS A 248 23.97 -13.60 15.03
N GLY A 249 22.98 -12.68 14.99
CA GLY A 249 23.20 -11.27 15.35
C GLY A 249 24.11 -10.50 14.38
N LYS A 250 24.16 -10.90 13.10
CA LYS A 250 24.92 -10.13 12.09
C LYS A 250 24.27 -8.77 11.84
N GLU A 251 25.04 -7.83 11.32
CA GLU A 251 24.56 -6.49 11.00
C GLU A 251 23.59 -6.49 9.82
N GLU A 252 22.69 -5.52 9.81
CA GLU A 252 21.79 -5.22 8.70
C GLU A 252 22.47 -4.26 7.71
N ASN A 253 22.06 -4.32 6.43
CA ASN A 253 22.50 -3.37 5.42
C ASN A 253 21.43 -2.29 5.23
N ILE A 254 21.81 -1.03 5.41
CA ILE A 254 20.92 0.12 5.33
C ILE A 254 21.36 1.04 4.20
N ARG A 255 20.40 1.40 3.32
CA ARG A 255 20.59 2.38 2.25
C ARG A 255 19.46 3.38 2.27
N GLU A 256 19.78 4.66 2.09
CA GLU A 256 18.79 5.75 2.09
C GLU A 256 18.72 6.41 0.72
N PHE A 257 17.51 6.84 0.33
CA PHE A 257 17.21 7.42 -0.96
C PHE A 257 16.23 8.58 -0.80
N GLU A 258 16.42 9.62 -1.58
CA GLU A 258 15.54 10.79 -1.53
C GLU A 258 14.13 10.48 -2.01
N ASP A 259 14.01 9.70 -3.11
CA ASP A 259 12.72 9.34 -3.72
C ASP A 259 12.73 7.95 -4.39
N VAL A 260 11.56 7.53 -4.89
CA VAL A 260 11.38 6.23 -5.57
C VAL A 260 12.27 6.11 -6.81
N LYS A 261 12.49 7.20 -7.54
CA LYS A 261 13.31 7.18 -8.77
C LYS A 261 14.77 6.89 -8.46
N ALA A 262 15.31 7.49 -7.40
CA ALA A 262 16.67 7.22 -6.94
C ALA A 262 16.84 5.74 -6.52
N LEU A 263 15.87 5.20 -5.77
CA LEU A 263 15.87 3.79 -5.38
C LEU A 263 15.75 2.85 -6.59
N LEU A 264 14.83 3.13 -7.54
CA LEU A 264 14.66 2.35 -8.77
C LEU A 264 15.95 2.26 -9.59
N SER A 265 16.68 3.38 -9.69
CA SER A 265 17.94 3.45 -10.44
C SER A 265 19.08 2.69 -9.76
N SER A 266 19.04 2.56 -8.43
CA SER A 266 20.07 1.87 -7.64
C SER A 266 19.97 0.33 -7.69
N ILE A 267 18.80 -0.20 -8.03
CA ILE A 267 18.60 -1.65 -8.13
C ILE A 267 18.92 -2.12 -9.54
N GLN A 268 20.11 -2.69 -9.69
CA GLN A 268 20.51 -3.40 -10.91
C GLN A 268 19.70 -4.70 -11.04
N THR A 269 19.17 -4.95 -12.23
CA THR A 269 18.44 -6.18 -12.58
C THR A 269 19.38 -7.22 -13.15
#